data_7b7105c9358e2cc5412e1a5554809a79
#
_entry.id   7b7105c9358e2cc5412e1a5554809a79
#
_cell.length_a   1.000
_cell.length_b   1.000
_cell.length_c   1.000
_cell.angle_alpha   90.00
_cell.angle_beta   90.00
_cell.angle_gamma   90.00
#
_symmetry.space_group_name_H-M   'P 1'
#
loop_
_entity.id
_entity.type
_entity.pdbx_description
1 polymer ?
#
loop_
_entity_poly.entity_id
_entity_poly.type
_entity_poly.pdbx_seq_one_letter_code
_entity_poly.pdbx_strand_id
1 'polypeptide(L)'
;IYRLADLLSEYFCLGREEKIRSFKKGLELSLLSGTTCVAQLSKESKYFDVLNEIPVKTYLFFELFSDSPDSSKEEFRNIQKKIDKLLKQKSENTFVGVAPHSVCSVHKRLFKTLVKYCKKNNILMTVRLAESKDEMDWLKFGFSDVDILNSFTGNKKFEPNIQGVSPVVYLD
;
A
#
# COMPACT_ATOMS: atom_id res chain seq x y z
N ILE A 1 9.94 -13.55 11.03
CA ILE A 1 8.55 -13.11 11.26
C ILE A 1 8.44 -12.44 12.62
N TYR A 2 8.84 -13.05 13.75
CA TYR A 2 8.72 -12.49 15.10
C TYR A 2 9.39 -11.12 15.23
N ARG A 3 10.64 -10.97 14.77
CA ARG A 3 11.36 -9.69 14.80
C ARG A 3 10.66 -8.57 14.01
N LEU A 4 9.99 -8.90 12.92
CA LEU A 4 9.19 -7.93 12.15
C LEU A 4 7.93 -7.53 12.91
N ALA A 5 7.28 -8.47 13.59
CA ALA A 5 6.11 -8.17 14.43
C ALA A 5 6.46 -7.22 15.59
N ASP A 6 7.62 -7.44 16.25
CA ASP A 6 8.11 -6.57 17.31
C ASP A 6 8.37 -5.15 16.80
N LEU A 7 9.08 -5.00 15.67
CA LEU A 7 9.34 -3.70 15.04
C LEU A 7 8.06 -2.97 14.61
N LEU A 8 7.09 -3.70 14.08
CA LEU A 8 5.79 -3.13 13.73
C LEU A 8 5.04 -2.68 14.97
N SER A 9 5.09 -3.47 16.05
CA SER A 9 4.47 -3.11 17.32
C SER A 9 5.07 -1.83 17.90
N GLU A 10 6.40 -1.71 17.92
CA GLU A 10 7.10 -0.49 18.32
C GLU A 10 6.69 0.71 17.45
N TYR A 11 6.68 0.53 16.13
CA TYR A 11 6.26 1.59 15.20
C TYR A 11 4.82 2.04 15.44
N PHE A 12 3.89 1.12 15.72
CA PHE A 12 2.50 1.49 16.00
C PHE A 12 2.34 2.28 17.30
N CYS A 13 3.22 2.06 18.30
CA CYS A 13 3.23 2.80 19.55
C CYS A 13 3.77 4.23 19.41
N LEU A 14 4.51 4.55 18.34
CA LEU A 14 5.03 5.89 18.12
C LEU A 14 3.92 6.92 17.95
N GLY A 15 4.10 8.09 18.57
CA GLY A 15 3.24 9.25 18.37
C GLY A 15 3.28 9.79 16.93
N ARG A 16 2.27 10.58 16.57
CA ARG A 16 2.17 11.16 15.22
C ARG A 16 3.41 11.98 14.84
N GLU A 17 3.89 12.82 15.75
CA GLU A 17 5.04 13.70 15.52
C GLU A 17 6.34 12.93 15.37
N GLU A 18 6.52 11.87 16.17
CA GLU A 18 7.69 11.00 16.08
C GLU A 18 7.74 10.27 14.74
N LYS A 19 6.59 9.78 14.25
CA LYS A 19 6.47 9.17 12.92
C LYS A 19 6.83 10.14 11.80
N ILE A 20 6.37 11.40 11.90
CA ILE A 20 6.71 12.44 10.93
C ILE A 20 8.21 12.77 10.97
N ARG A 21 8.77 12.93 12.16
CA ARG A 21 10.20 13.22 12.36
C ARG A 21 11.08 12.09 11.80
N SER A 22 10.75 10.86 12.11
CA SER A 22 11.47 9.68 11.61
C SER A 22 11.41 9.59 10.09
N PHE A 23 10.23 9.84 9.52
CA PHE A 23 10.02 9.85 8.09
C PHE A 23 10.86 10.93 7.37
N LYS A 24 10.85 12.16 7.90
CA LYS A 24 11.65 13.28 7.38
C LYS A 24 13.13 12.96 7.40
N LYS A 25 13.63 12.43 8.53
CA LYS A 25 15.03 12.03 8.67
C LYS A 25 15.42 10.92 7.68
N GLY A 26 14.53 9.95 7.44
CA GLY A 26 14.77 8.90 6.44
C GLY A 26 14.90 9.44 5.02
N LEU A 27 14.08 10.41 4.65
CA LEU A 27 14.16 11.09 3.35
C LEU A 27 15.44 11.93 3.22
N GLU A 28 15.82 12.67 4.25
CA GLU A 28 17.06 13.45 4.28
C GLU A 28 18.28 12.54 4.10
N LEU A 29 18.33 11.41 4.79
CA LEU A 29 19.40 10.42 4.63
C LEU A 29 19.42 9.81 3.23
N SER A 30 18.27 9.52 2.65
CA SER A 30 18.17 9.02 1.28
C SER A 30 18.73 10.05 0.28
N LEU A 31 18.36 11.32 0.46
CA LEU A 31 18.86 12.41 -0.39
C LEU A 31 20.38 12.59 -0.26
N LEU A 32 20.90 12.57 0.96
CA LEU A 32 22.34 12.64 1.23
C LEU A 32 23.11 11.44 0.64
N SER A 33 22.46 10.31 0.47
CA SER A 33 23.02 9.10 -0.16
C SER A 33 22.92 9.12 -1.70
N GLY A 34 22.44 10.24 -2.29
CA GLY A 34 22.34 10.41 -3.74
C GLY A 34 21.02 9.95 -4.35
N THR A 35 19.99 9.63 -3.53
CA THR A 35 18.66 9.28 -4.03
C THR A 35 17.94 10.53 -4.53
N THR A 36 17.53 10.53 -5.78
CA THR A 36 16.84 11.68 -6.42
C THR A 36 15.34 11.44 -6.61
N CYS A 37 14.88 10.19 -6.46
CA CYS A 37 13.48 9.84 -6.61
C CYS A 37 13.12 8.72 -5.62
N VAL A 38 11.98 8.87 -4.93
CA VAL A 38 11.50 7.93 -3.92
C VAL A 38 10.06 7.48 -4.24
N ALA A 39 9.79 6.19 -4.11
CA ALA A 39 8.44 5.64 -4.05
C ALA A 39 8.11 5.30 -2.59
N GLN A 40 7.16 6.01 -2.00
CA GLN A 40 6.76 5.84 -0.60
C GLN A 40 5.38 5.22 -0.50
N LEU A 41 5.28 4.12 0.24
CA LEU A 41 4.00 3.52 0.60
C LEU A 41 3.49 4.11 1.93
N SER A 42 2.22 4.47 2.00
CA SER A 42 1.60 4.97 3.24
C SER A 42 0.08 4.81 3.24
N LYS A 43 -0.50 4.59 4.41
CA LYS A 43 -1.95 4.68 4.61
C LYS A 43 -2.42 6.13 4.87
N GLU A 44 -1.50 7.02 5.25
CA GLU A 44 -1.84 8.34 5.76
C GLU A 44 -1.41 9.45 4.79
N SER A 45 -2.28 10.45 4.64
CA SER A 45 -1.99 11.64 3.80
C SER A 45 -1.09 12.68 4.48
N LYS A 46 -0.85 12.57 5.78
CA LYS A 46 -0.03 13.53 6.54
C LYS A 46 1.40 13.68 6.02
N TYR A 47 1.91 12.65 5.34
CA TYR A 47 3.26 12.70 4.77
C TYR A 47 3.35 13.53 3.49
N PHE A 48 2.23 13.86 2.85
CA PHE A 48 2.22 14.66 1.63
C PHE A 48 2.83 16.05 1.85
N ASP A 49 2.47 16.70 2.96
CA ASP A 49 3.00 18.03 3.29
C ASP A 49 4.50 17.97 3.57
N VAL A 50 4.96 16.95 4.30
CA VAL A 50 6.38 16.72 4.58
C VAL A 50 7.19 16.49 3.31
N LEU A 51 6.62 15.74 2.35
CA LEU A 51 7.28 15.45 1.08
C LEU A 51 7.45 16.70 0.22
N ASN A 52 6.55 17.65 0.33
CA ASN A 52 6.65 18.92 -0.40
C ASN A 52 7.74 19.86 0.15
N GLU A 53 8.18 19.65 1.39
CA GLU A 53 9.26 20.42 2.01
C GLU A 53 10.66 19.96 1.58
N ILE A 54 10.76 18.74 1.02
CA ILE A 54 12.06 18.12 0.70
C ILE A 54 12.24 18.08 -0.81
N PRO A 55 13.40 18.54 -1.36
CA PRO A 55 13.64 18.61 -2.80
C PRO A 55 13.98 17.22 -3.40
N VAL A 56 13.13 16.25 -3.18
CA VAL A 56 13.23 14.90 -3.76
C VAL A 56 11.95 14.57 -4.52
N LYS A 57 12.08 14.07 -5.73
CA LYS A 57 10.92 13.61 -6.49
C LYS A 57 10.30 12.41 -5.78
N THR A 58 9.03 12.51 -5.40
CA THR A 58 8.36 11.46 -4.62
C THR A 58 7.07 11.02 -5.26
N TYR A 59 6.87 9.71 -5.31
CA TYR A 59 5.59 9.08 -5.59
C TYR A 59 5.01 8.53 -4.28
N LEU A 60 3.97 9.18 -3.75
CA LEU A 60 3.28 8.74 -2.55
C LEU A 60 2.14 7.80 -2.96
N PHE A 61 2.35 6.51 -2.75
CA PHE A 61 1.35 5.49 -3.00
C PHE A 61 0.55 5.18 -1.75
N PHE A 62 -0.77 5.30 -1.83
CA PHE A 62 -1.65 4.94 -0.73
C PHE A 62 -1.91 3.45 -0.71
N GLU A 63 -1.51 2.82 0.39
CA GLU A 63 -1.70 1.40 0.64
C GLU A 63 -3.16 1.09 0.96
N LEU A 64 -3.71 0.05 0.34
CA LEU A 64 -5.11 -0.33 0.39
C LEU A 64 -5.25 -1.80 0.77
N PHE A 65 -6.26 -2.09 1.59
CA PHE A 65 -6.62 -3.43 2.05
C PHE A 65 -8.12 -3.63 1.89
N SER A 66 -8.55 -4.84 1.57
CA SER A 66 -9.98 -5.18 1.59
C SER A 66 -10.16 -6.69 1.62
N ASP A 67 -10.99 -7.16 2.51
CA ASP A 67 -11.28 -8.58 2.72
C ASP A 67 -12.59 -9.04 2.06
N SER A 68 -13.43 -8.10 1.65
CA SER A 68 -14.78 -8.37 1.15
C SER A 68 -15.21 -7.39 0.05
N PRO A 69 -16.30 -7.70 -0.67
CA PRO A 69 -16.88 -6.77 -1.64
C PRO A 69 -17.35 -5.44 -1.03
N ASP A 70 -17.78 -5.44 0.23
CA ASP A 70 -18.29 -4.24 0.89
C ASP A 70 -17.16 -3.38 1.43
N SER A 71 -16.16 -3.97 2.07
CA SER A 71 -14.93 -3.26 2.44
C SER A 71 -14.23 -2.69 1.20
N SER A 72 -14.29 -3.36 0.05
CA SER A 72 -13.78 -2.87 -1.23
C SER A 72 -14.45 -1.57 -1.68
N LYS A 73 -15.77 -1.45 -1.50
CA LYS A 73 -16.50 -0.24 -1.86
C LYS A 73 -16.15 0.93 -0.95
N GLU A 74 -16.05 0.66 0.35
CA GLU A 74 -15.70 1.66 1.34
C GLU A 74 -14.28 2.17 1.12
N GLU A 75 -13.33 1.26 0.98
CA GLU A 75 -11.92 1.59 0.77
C GLU A 75 -11.73 2.38 -0.53
N PHE A 76 -12.43 2.00 -1.61
CA PHE A 76 -12.40 2.76 -2.85
C PHE A 76 -12.92 4.19 -2.68
N ARG A 77 -14.04 4.39 -1.98
CA ARG A 77 -14.58 5.74 -1.72
C ARG A 77 -13.62 6.59 -0.90
N ASN A 78 -12.98 5.97 0.10
CA ASN A 78 -12.04 6.65 0.98
C ASN A 78 -10.79 7.10 0.23
N ILE A 79 -10.21 6.21 -0.59
CA ILE A 79 -9.02 6.55 -1.36
C ILE A 79 -9.32 7.58 -2.45
N GLN A 80 -10.46 7.47 -3.13
CA GLN A 80 -10.87 8.46 -4.12
C GLN A 80 -10.95 9.86 -3.53
N LYS A 81 -11.65 10.03 -2.41
CA LYS A 81 -11.74 11.33 -1.72
C LYS A 81 -10.36 11.87 -1.32
N LYS A 82 -9.49 10.98 -0.84
CA LYS A 82 -8.13 11.33 -0.43
C LYS A 82 -7.30 11.82 -1.62
N ILE A 83 -7.30 11.09 -2.72
CA ILE A 83 -6.57 11.45 -3.94
C ILE A 83 -7.14 12.73 -4.56
N ASP A 84 -8.45 12.85 -4.70
CA ASP A 84 -9.09 14.06 -5.26
C ASP A 84 -8.76 15.32 -4.45
N LYS A 85 -8.62 15.18 -3.13
CA LYS A 85 -8.17 16.28 -2.26
C LYS A 85 -6.72 16.65 -2.53
N LEU A 86 -5.83 15.67 -2.63
CA LEU A 86 -4.39 15.91 -2.80
C LEU A 86 -4.03 16.39 -4.21
N LEU A 87 -4.72 15.92 -5.23
CA LEU A 87 -4.54 16.41 -6.61
C LEU A 87 -4.87 17.88 -6.78
N LYS A 88 -5.71 18.45 -5.88
CA LYS A 88 -5.98 19.91 -5.84
C LYS A 88 -4.83 20.70 -5.21
N GLN A 89 -4.02 20.05 -4.41
CA GLN A 89 -2.81 20.63 -3.81
C GLN A 89 -1.67 20.45 -4.82
N LYS A 90 -1.46 21.45 -5.67
CA LYS A 90 -0.39 21.39 -6.67
C LYS A 90 0.96 21.18 -5.97
N SER A 91 1.69 20.17 -6.37
CA SER A 91 3.06 19.91 -5.97
C SER A 91 3.92 19.72 -7.21
N GLU A 92 5.12 20.27 -7.20
CA GLU A 92 6.10 20.10 -8.29
C GLU A 92 6.84 18.78 -8.15
N ASN A 93 7.04 18.30 -6.92
CA ASN A 93 7.89 17.16 -6.62
C ASN A 93 7.15 15.93 -6.11
N THR A 94 5.88 16.07 -5.64
CA THR A 94 5.14 14.97 -5.04
C THR A 94 3.95 14.57 -5.90
N PHE A 95 3.95 13.32 -6.33
CA PHE A 95 2.89 12.70 -7.12
C PHE A 95 2.15 11.67 -6.25
N VAL A 96 0.87 11.50 -6.47
CA VAL A 96 0.05 10.53 -5.73
C VAL A 96 -0.30 9.33 -6.59
N GLY A 97 -0.34 8.16 -5.96
CA GLY A 97 -0.72 6.91 -6.58
C GLY A 97 -1.47 6.00 -5.62
N VAL A 98 -1.82 4.81 -6.05
CA VAL A 98 -2.47 3.78 -5.24
C VAL A 98 -1.63 2.51 -5.20
N ALA A 99 -1.65 1.83 -4.05
CA ALA A 99 -0.93 0.59 -3.83
C ALA A 99 -1.86 -0.44 -3.18
N PRO A 100 -2.64 -1.22 -3.94
CA PRO A 100 -3.22 -2.43 -3.38
C PRO A 100 -2.12 -3.27 -2.74
N HIS A 101 -2.27 -3.62 -1.45
CA HIS A 101 -1.18 -4.20 -0.67
C HIS A 101 -0.61 -5.48 -1.32
N SER A 102 -1.46 -6.47 -1.55
CA SER A 102 -1.08 -7.71 -2.24
C SER A 102 -2.32 -8.43 -2.74
N VAL A 103 -2.14 -9.44 -3.57
CA VAL A 103 -3.22 -10.31 -4.05
C VAL A 103 -3.87 -11.13 -2.92
N CYS A 104 -3.16 -11.33 -1.81
CA CYS A 104 -3.62 -12.07 -0.64
C CYS A 104 -4.38 -11.22 0.39
N SER A 105 -4.36 -9.90 0.26
CA SER A 105 -4.93 -8.98 1.25
C SER A 105 -5.90 -7.97 0.65
N VAL A 106 -6.14 -8.06 -0.66
CA VAL A 106 -7.04 -7.15 -1.38
C VAL A 106 -7.98 -7.94 -2.27
N HIS A 107 -9.27 -7.80 -1.98
CA HIS A 107 -10.31 -8.48 -2.75
C HIS A 107 -10.29 -8.05 -4.23
N LYS A 108 -10.44 -9.01 -5.14
CA LYS A 108 -10.38 -8.80 -6.62
C LYS A 108 -11.28 -7.68 -7.15
N ARG A 109 -12.39 -7.41 -6.46
CA ARG A 109 -13.31 -6.32 -6.83
C ARG A 109 -12.65 -4.96 -6.69
N LEU A 110 -11.84 -4.76 -5.62
CA LEU A 110 -11.11 -3.51 -5.43
C LEU A 110 -10.05 -3.35 -6.52
N PHE A 111 -9.28 -4.39 -6.83
CA PHE A 111 -8.31 -4.35 -7.94
C PHE A 111 -8.95 -3.89 -9.26
N LYS A 112 -10.04 -4.54 -9.67
CA LYS A 112 -10.75 -4.19 -10.92
C LYS A 112 -11.25 -2.74 -10.92
N THR A 113 -11.73 -2.27 -9.77
CA THR A 113 -12.21 -0.88 -9.64
C THR A 113 -11.07 0.11 -9.71
N LEU A 114 -9.96 -0.18 -9.01
CA LEU A 114 -8.75 0.67 -9.00
C LEU A 114 -8.11 0.77 -10.38
N VAL A 115 -7.96 -0.35 -11.11
CA VAL A 115 -7.40 -0.33 -12.46
C VAL A 115 -8.20 0.62 -13.38
N LYS A 116 -9.54 0.53 -13.34
CA LYS A 116 -10.40 1.41 -14.13
C LYS A 116 -10.26 2.87 -13.74
N TYR A 117 -10.24 3.14 -12.43
CA TYR A 117 -10.10 4.49 -11.90
C TYR A 117 -8.74 5.09 -12.26
N CYS A 118 -7.67 4.35 -12.06
CA CYS A 118 -6.30 4.79 -12.34
C CYS A 118 -6.08 5.08 -13.83
N LYS A 119 -6.53 4.19 -14.70
CA LYS A 119 -6.47 4.40 -16.16
C LYS A 119 -7.24 5.66 -16.58
N LYS A 120 -8.44 5.86 -16.05
CA LYS A 120 -9.29 7.03 -16.39
C LYS A 120 -8.66 8.36 -15.95
N ASN A 121 -7.97 8.38 -14.82
CA ASN A 121 -7.48 9.60 -14.18
C ASN A 121 -5.95 9.77 -14.32
N ASN A 122 -5.27 8.91 -15.07
CA ASN A 122 -3.82 8.89 -15.24
C ASN A 122 -3.07 8.84 -13.88
N ILE A 123 -3.53 7.97 -12.98
CA ILE A 123 -2.96 7.76 -11.65
C ILE A 123 -2.11 6.49 -11.70
N LEU A 124 -0.90 6.55 -11.15
CA LEU A 124 -0.03 5.39 -11.06
C LEU A 124 -0.55 4.39 -10.03
N MET A 125 -0.39 3.12 -10.35
CA MET A 125 -0.72 2.02 -9.44
C MET A 125 0.49 1.09 -9.31
N THR A 126 0.80 0.67 -8.09
CA THR A 126 1.79 -0.35 -7.78
C THR A 126 1.17 -1.42 -6.89
N VAL A 127 1.72 -2.61 -6.91
CA VAL A 127 1.27 -3.74 -6.08
C VAL A 127 2.46 -4.61 -5.71
N ARG A 128 2.46 -5.16 -4.50
CA ARG A 128 3.39 -6.22 -4.13
C ARG A 128 2.90 -7.53 -4.73
N LEU A 129 3.79 -8.23 -5.40
CA LEU A 129 3.42 -9.41 -6.16
C LEU A 129 4.54 -10.43 -6.16
N ALA A 130 4.22 -11.69 -5.90
CA ALA A 130 5.16 -12.81 -5.88
C ALA A 130 6.34 -12.60 -4.91
N GLU A 131 6.08 -12.01 -3.75
CA GLU A 131 7.09 -11.67 -2.75
C GLU A 131 7.63 -12.91 -2.01
N SER A 132 6.81 -13.95 -1.89
CA SER A 132 7.18 -15.16 -1.14
C SER A 132 6.55 -16.42 -1.72
N LYS A 133 7.14 -17.56 -1.32
CA LYS A 133 6.54 -18.87 -1.60
C LYS A 133 5.16 -19.01 -0.97
N ASP A 134 4.96 -18.44 0.22
CA ASP A 134 3.68 -18.50 0.95
C ASP A 134 2.56 -17.80 0.18
N GLU A 135 2.84 -16.67 -0.48
CA GLU A 135 1.88 -16.00 -1.36
C GLU A 135 1.50 -16.89 -2.55
N MET A 136 2.48 -17.56 -3.15
CA MET A 136 2.25 -18.48 -4.25
C MET A 136 1.45 -19.71 -3.81
N ASP A 137 1.79 -20.31 -2.67
CA ASP A 137 1.11 -21.46 -2.09
C ASP A 137 -0.34 -21.08 -1.69
N TRP A 138 -0.54 -19.88 -1.15
CA TRP A 138 -1.86 -19.36 -0.81
C TRP A 138 -2.78 -19.24 -2.03
N LEU A 139 -2.30 -18.68 -3.15
CA LEU A 139 -3.06 -18.59 -4.38
C LEU A 139 -3.32 -19.96 -5.03
N LYS A 140 -2.37 -20.86 -4.89
CA LYS A 140 -2.42 -22.18 -5.53
C LYS A 140 -3.27 -23.19 -4.75
N PHE A 141 -3.14 -23.18 -3.42
CA PHE A 141 -3.72 -24.19 -2.54
C PHE A 141 -4.79 -23.64 -1.60
N GLY A 142 -4.88 -22.31 -1.43
CA GLY A 142 -5.85 -21.64 -0.57
C GLY A 142 -5.47 -21.59 0.91
N PHE A 143 -4.25 -21.97 1.26
CA PHE A 143 -3.74 -21.90 2.63
C PHE A 143 -2.23 -21.68 2.62
N SER A 144 -1.73 -20.91 3.56
CA SER A 144 -0.31 -20.73 3.84
C SER A 144 -0.13 -19.93 5.13
N ASP A 145 1.10 -19.65 5.53
CA ASP A 145 1.42 -18.76 6.67
C ASP A 145 0.93 -17.33 6.48
N VAL A 146 0.50 -16.94 5.27
CA VAL A 146 -0.19 -15.66 5.00
C VAL A 146 -1.47 -15.52 5.84
N ASP A 147 -2.18 -16.61 6.11
CA ASP A 147 -3.38 -16.60 6.96
C ASP A 147 -3.03 -16.20 8.40
N ILE A 148 -1.86 -16.62 8.88
CA ILE A 148 -1.33 -16.25 10.20
C ILE A 148 -1.04 -14.74 10.22
N LEU A 149 -0.35 -14.20 9.21
CA LEU A 149 -0.04 -12.77 9.11
C LEU A 149 -1.32 -11.92 9.02
N ASN A 150 -2.31 -12.36 8.27
CA ASN A 150 -3.59 -11.66 8.16
C ASN A 150 -4.33 -11.63 9.51
N SER A 151 -4.22 -12.67 10.33
CA SER A 151 -4.80 -12.68 11.68
C SER A 151 -4.16 -11.65 12.61
N PHE A 152 -2.86 -11.42 12.51
CA PHE A 152 -2.15 -10.39 13.30
C PHE A 152 -2.48 -8.96 12.86
N THR A 153 -2.83 -8.74 11.59
CA THR A 153 -3.20 -7.41 11.08
C THR A 153 -4.68 -7.07 11.31
N GLY A 154 -5.43 -7.96 11.96
CA GLY A 154 -6.87 -7.77 12.20
C GLY A 154 -7.74 -7.95 10.94
N ASN A 155 -7.15 -8.37 9.84
CA ASN A 155 -7.90 -8.73 8.64
C ASN A 155 -8.63 -10.04 8.89
N LYS A 156 -9.94 -10.05 8.67
CA LYS A 156 -10.75 -11.27 8.71
C LYS A 156 -10.24 -12.24 7.66
N LYS A 157 -10.41 -13.53 7.92
CA LYS A 157 -10.04 -14.61 7.02
C LYS A 157 -10.55 -14.30 5.60
N PHE A 158 -9.63 -13.95 4.73
CA PHE A 158 -9.90 -13.73 3.32
C PHE A 158 -9.95 -15.10 2.66
N GLU A 159 -11.11 -15.51 2.18
CA GLU A 159 -11.18 -16.74 1.41
C GLU A 159 -10.59 -16.49 0.02
N PRO A 160 -9.46 -17.13 -0.29
CA PRO A 160 -8.87 -16.99 -1.60
C PRO A 160 -9.85 -17.53 -2.64
N ASN A 161 -10.04 -16.80 -3.69
CA ASN A 161 -10.64 -17.39 -4.89
C ASN A 161 -9.57 -18.26 -5.53
N ILE A 162 -9.40 -19.48 -5.00
CA ILE A 162 -8.36 -20.43 -5.41
C ILE A 162 -8.50 -20.67 -6.89
N GLN A 163 -7.52 -20.25 -7.67
CA GLN A 163 -7.55 -20.44 -9.12
C GLN A 163 -6.44 -21.37 -9.62
N GLY A 164 -5.59 -21.89 -8.71
CA GLY A 164 -4.45 -22.73 -9.10
C GLY A 164 -3.43 -22.02 -9.98
N VAL A 165 -3.42 -20.68 -9.95
CA VAL A 165 -2.61 -19.82 -10.81
C VAL A 165 -1.52 -19.10 -10.04
N SER A 166 -0.51 -18.62 -10.73
CA SER A 166 0.51 -17.76 -10.14
C SER A 166 -0.04 -16.35 -9.85
N PRO A 167 0.59 -15.58 -8.91
CA PRO A 167 0.18 -14.21 -8.63
C PRO A 167 0.12 -13.31 -9.86
N VAL A 168 1.04 -13.49 -10.81
CA VAL A 168 1.07 -12.73 -12.06
C VAL A 168 -0.17 -13.02 -12.89
N VAL A 169 -0.48 -14.30 -13.12
CA VAL A 169 -1.66 -14.74 -13.88
C VAL A 169 -2.96 -14.35 -13.19
N TYR A 170 -2.95 -14.24 -11.85
CA TYR A 170 -4.14 -13.80 -11.10
C TYR A 170 -4.51 -12.33 -11.38
N LEU A 171 -3.54 -11.47 -11.69
CA LEU A 171 -3.75 -10.05 -11.98
C LEU A 171 -4.01 -9.74 -13.46
N ASP A 172 -3.73 -10.67 -14.34
CA ASP A 172 -3.94 -10.54 -15.77
C ASP A 172 -5.45 -10.74 -16.11
#